data_40245faaf047ebeaf0dd8e77df5ff8b4
#
_entry.id   40245faaf047ebeaf0dd8e77df5ff8b4
#
_cell.length_a   1.000
_cell.length_b   1.000
_cell.length_c   1.000
_cell.angle_alpha   90.00
_cell.angle_beta   90.00
_cell.angle_gamma   90.00
#
_symmetry.space_group_name_H-M   'P 1'
#
loop_
_entity.id
_entity.type
_entity.pdbx_description
1 polymer ?
#
loop_
_entity_poly.entity_id
_entity_poly.type
_entity_poly.pdbx_seq_one_letter_code
_entity_poly.pdbx_strand_id
1 'polypeptide(L)'
;MKYRSDGPTAEVDADETNRIAPAPERPAQFDSPPSFLEKPEPAEAPSAAPTDRSNLQIYLQEIGKTALLTIDEEISLAKRIRRGDKAARDHMIKANLRLVVKIAMDYKDFGLPLLDLISEGNIGLVKAVERFDPRKGGKLSTYAAWWIKQSIKRALANQSKTIRLPVHLVDKISKMRKMAMVISERLGREPTDEELAMELQIPTSKVAHLKSVSVRPASLDAPVGEDGDSATFGEIVGDESATSPYENLRGKNLNLDLHSMVDSLDKREAEIIRMRFGLDGRSELTLEEVGRRFNVTRERIRQLEYIALGKMRRAMAKNEAVRSADDVEQEDRQRKRMTVIKEFIESKSGKNGRTGSN
;
A
#
# COMPACT_ATOMS: atom_id res chain seq x y z
N MET A 1 27.53 -1.60 -44.04
CA MET A 1 27.79 -1.91 -42.65
C MET A 1 26.46 -2.16 -41.94
N LYS A 2 26.16 -3.43 -41.70
CA LYS A 2 24.88 -3.90 -41.07
C LYS A 2 25.12 -3.97 -39.56
N TYR A 3 24.39 -3.18 -38.79
CA TYR A 3 24.32 -3.38 -37.34
C TYR A 3 23.20 -4.38 -37.03
N ARG A 4 23.59 -5.53 -36.53
CA ARG A 4 22.73 -6.54 -35.93
C ARG A 4 22.50 -6.13 -34.47
N SER A 5 21.25 -5.97 -34.08
CA SER A 5 20.81 -5.81 -32.72
C SER A 5 20.37 -7.18 -32.18
N ASP A 6 21.28 -7.87 -31.50
CA ASP A 6 20.93 -9.03 -30.69
C ASP A 6 20.82 -8.58 -29.23
N GLY A 7 19.60 -8.36 -28.75
CA GLY A 7 19.28 -8.24 -27.32
C GLY A 7 18.88 -9.62 -26.77
N PRO A 8 19.37 -10.03 -25.60
CA PRO A 8 18.96 -11.29 -24.99
C PRO A 8 17.54 -11.17 -24.44
N THR A 9 16.64 -11.95 -25.02
CA THR A 9 15.34 -12.27 -24.42
C THR A 9 15.60 -13.13 -23.19
N ALA A 10 15.41 -12.58 -22.02
CA ALA A 10 15.35 -13.33 -20.78
C ALA A 10 14.06 -14.16 -20.78
N GLU A 11 14.15 -15.41 -21.14
CA GLU A 11 13.14 -16.41 -20.79
C GLU A 11 13.12 -16.53 -19.25
N VAL A 12 12.05 -16.03 -18.66
CA VAL A 12 11.77 -16.22 -17.24
C VAL A 12 11.26 -17.66 -17.09
N ASP A 13 12.14 -18.55 -16.66
CA ASP A 13 11.80 -19.94 -16.31
C ASP A 13 10.69 -19.95 -15.24
N ALA A 14 9.49 -20.29 -15.68
CA ALA A 14 8.29 -20.44 -14.84
C ALA A 14 8.36 -21.65 -13.89
N ASP A 15 9.47 -22.39 -13.86
CA ASP A 15 9.59 -23.68 -13.17
C ASP A 15 10.35 -23.63 -11.82
N GLU A 16 10.88 -22.47 -11.41
CA GLU A 16 11.59 -22.36 -10.13
C GLU A 16 10.69 -22.21 -8.90
N THR A 17 9.38 -21.96 -9.07
CA THR A 17 8.47 -21.75 -7.94
C THR A 17 8.02 -23.02 -7.24
N ASN A 18 8.34 -24.21 -7.76
CA ASN A 18 7.83 -25.48 -7.24
C ASN A 18 8.89 -26.44 -6.64
N ARG A 19 10.15 -26.01 -6.50
CA ARG A 19 11.16 -26.79 -5.77
C ARG A 19 10.97 -26.57 -4.26
N ILE A 20 9.97 -27.26 -3.70
CA ILE A 20 9.88 -27.46 -2.25
C ILE A 20 11.05 -28.33 -1.86
N ALA A 21 11.99 -27.78 -1.08
CA ALA A 21 13.10 -28.55 -0.53
C ALA A 21 12.59 -29.86 0.12
N PRO A 22 13.27 -31.00 -0.05
CA PRO A 22 12.89 -32.21 0.63
C PRO A 22 12.82 -31.97 2.13
N ALA A 23 11.78 -32.49 2.78
CA ALA A 23 11.64 -32.37 4.22
C ALA A 23 12.89 -32.94 4.91
N PRO A 24 13.47 -32.25 5.88
CA PRO A 24 14.63 -32.74 6.61
C PRO A 24 14.32 -34.10 7.23
N GLU A 25 15.26 -34.98 7.21
CA GLU A 25 15.10 -36.38 7.69
C GLU A 25 14.80 -36.49 9.19
N ARG A 26 15.11 -35.44 9.96
CA ARG A 26 14.66 -35.25 11.36
C ARG A 26 14.00 -33.88 11.51
N PRO A 27 12.78 -33.79 12.07
CA PRO A 27 12.19 -32.49 12.38
C PRO A 27 13.06 -31.83 13.46
N ALA A 28 13.72 -30.73 13.11
CA ALA A 28 14.28 -29.84 14.12
C ALA A 28 13.16 -29.49 15.11
N GLN A 29 13.46 -29.46 16.40
CA GLN A 29 12.52 -29.05 17.44
C GLN A 29 12.06 -27.62 17.14
N PHE A 30 10.89 -27.52 16.53
CA PHE A 30 10.21 -26.24 16.29
C PHE A 30 9.25 -26.01 17.48
N ASP A 31 9.82 -25.55 18.57
CA ASP A 31 9.08 -25.06 19.71
C ASP A 31 8.58 -23.63 19.40
N SER A 32 7.30 -23.42 19.69
CA SER A 32 6.58 -22.16 19.79
C SER A 32 6.23 -21.43 18.47
N PRO A 33 5.11 -20.71 18.41
CA PRO A 33 4.82 -19.78 17.33
C PRO A 33 5.94 -18.75 17.21
N PRO A 34 6.26 -18.31 16.01
CA PRO A 34 7.35 -17.37 15.81
C PRO A 34 7.03 -16.05 16.55
N SER A 35 7.87 -15.68 17.50
CA SER A 35 7.78 -14.45 18.29
C SER A 35 7.85 -13.14 17.49
N PHE A 36 8.01 -13.23 16.15
CA PHE A 36 8.12 -12.08 15.26
C PHE A 36 6.78 -11.57 14.72
N LEU A 37 5.72 -12.35 14.90
CA LEU A 37 4.39 -11.91 14.55
C LEU A 37 3.78 -11.27 15.80
N GLU A 38 3.82 -9.95 15.90
CA GLU A 38 3.07 -9.22 16.91
C GLU A 38 1.60 -9.56 16.76
N LYS A 39 0.96 -9.96 17.86
CA LYS A 39 -0.50 -9.95 17.91
C LYS A 39 -0.94 -8.51 17.68
N PRO A 40 -1.82 -8.25 16.71
CA PRO A 40 -2.48 -6.95 16.64
C PRO A 40 -3.21 -6.76 17.98
N GLU A 41 -3.18 -5.55 18.54
CA GLU A 41 -4.08 -5.21 19.65
C GLU A 41 -5.50 -5.57 19.21
N PRO A 42 -6.29 -6.20 20.08
CA PRO A 42 -7.63 -6.63 19.75
C PRO A 42 -8.47 -5.38 19.44
N ALA A 43 -8.71 -5.12 18.14
CA ALA A 43 -9.82 -4.26 17.77
C ALA A 43 -11.07 -4.94 18.37
N GLU A 44 -11.79 -4.23 19.20
CA GLU A 44 -13.05 -4.70 19.80
C GLU A 44 -13.96 -5.18 18.67
N ALA A 45 -14.12 -6.49 18.58
CA ALA A 45 -15.01 -7.09 17.60
C ALA A 45 -16.45 -6.69 17.98
N PRO A 46 -17.27 -6.22 17.04
CA PRO A 46 -18.66 -5.94 17.32
C PRO A 46 -19.30 -7.21 17.88
N SER A 47 -19.94 -7.09 19.01
CA SER A 47 -20.70 -8.12 19.72
C SER A 47 -21.74 -8.72 18.76
N ALA A 48 -21.43 -9.89 18.19
CA ALA A 48 -22.35 -10.61 17.32
C ALA A 48 -23.53 -11.14 18.17
N ALA A 49 -24.72 -10.86 17.71
CA ALA A 49 -25.97 -11.34 18.31
C ALA A 49 -26.01 -12.88 18.42
N PRO A 50 -26.67 -13.46 19.44
CA PRO A 50 -26.50 -14.86 19.86
C PRO A 50 -27.24 -15.91 19.03
N THR A 51 -27.64 -15.67 17.78
CA THR A 51 -28.50 -16.57 17.00
C THR A 51 -27.86 -17.29 15.82
N ASP A 52 -26.67 -16.91 15.36
CA ASP A 52 -25.99 -17.63 14.28
C ASP A 52 -24.81 -18.46 14.79
N ARG A 53 -24.92 -19.80 14.64
CA ARG A 53 -23.76 -20.70 14.84
C ARG A 53 -22.65 -20.22 13.90
N SER A 54 -21.54 -19.77 14.49
CA SER A 54 -20.42 -19.31 13.66
C SER A 54 -19.95 -20.44 12.74
N ASN A 55 -19.51 -20.11 11.52
CA ASN A 55 -18.99 -21.09 10.55
C ASN A 55 -17.90 -21.98 11.19
N LEU A 56 -17.14 -21.43 12.13
CA LEU A 56 -16.16 -22.17 12.91
C LEU A 56 -16.81 -23.26 13.77
N GLN A 57 -17.95 -22.98 14.44
CA GLN A 57 -18.65 -23.97 15.27
C GLN A 57 -19.17 -25.12 14.43
N ILE A 58 -19.74 -24.84 13.27
CA ILE A 58 -20.20 -25.87 12.32
C ILE A 58 -19.04 -26.75 11.88
N TYR A 59 -17.94 -26.15 11.47
CA TYR A 59 -16.73 -26.88 11.07
C TYR A 59 -16.19 -27.76 12.20
N LEU A 60 -16.07 -27.24 13.43
CA LEU A 60 -15.61 -28.00 14.59
C LEU A 60 -16.54 -29.19 14.93
N GLN A 61 -17.86 -29.01 14.77
CA GLN A 61 -18.82 -30.08 14.95
C GLN A 61 -18.68 -31.17 13.88
N GLU A 62 -18.38 -30.81 12.63
CA GLU A 62 -18.20 -31.77 11.54
C GLU A 62 -16.92 -32.59 11.71
N ILE A 63 -15.79 -31.96 12.02
CA ILE A 63 -14.53 -32.68 12.22
C ILE A 63 -14.55 -33.56 13.48
N GLY A 64 -15.39 -33.23 14.45
CA GLY A 64 -15.58 -34.02 15.68
C GLY A 64 -16.26 -35.39 15.46
N LYS A 65 -17.00 -35.55 14.35
CA LYS A 65 -17.71 -36.82 14.02
C LYS A 65 -16.76 -37.98 13.67
N THR A 66 -15.53 -37.64 13.20
CA THR A 66 -14.56 -38.66 12.79
C THR A 66 -13.72 -39.11 13.98
N ALA A 67 -13.66 -40.41 14.26
CA ALA A 67 -12.86 -40.97 15.32
C ALA A 67 -11.36 -40.77 15.07
N LEU A 68 -10.56 -40.70 16.14
CA LEU A 68 -9.11 -40.64 16.05
C LEU A 68 -8.58 -42.03 15.64
N LEU A 69 -7.51 -42.07 14.83
CA LEU A 69 -6.87 -43.27 14.38
C LEU A 69 -5.86 -43.79 15.41
N THR A 70 -5.79 -45.10 15.50
CA THR A 70 -4.69 -45.83 16.20
C THR A 70 -3.45 -45.90 15.30
N ILE A 71 -2.28 -46.18 15.88
CA ILE A 71 -1.03 -46.31 15.13
C ILE A 71 -1.12 -47.40 14.05
N ASP A 72 -1.77 -48.52 14.36
CA ASP A 72 -1.92 -49.65 13.42
C ASP A 72 -2.84 -49.28 12.26
N GLU A 73 -3.89 -48.51 12.52
CA GLU A 73 -4.76 -47.96 11.49
C GLU A 73 -4.02 -46.95 10.60
N GLU A 74 -3.21 -46.05 11.19
CA GLU A 74 -2.36 -45.13 10.42
C GLU A 74 -1.45 -45.91 9.45
N ILE A 75 -0.82 -46.97 9.91
CA ILE A 75 0.08 -47.82 9.10
C ILE A 75 -0.71 -48.53 7.99
N SER A 76 -1.90 -49.04 8.30
CA SER A 76 -2.73 -49.77 7.32
C SER A 76 -3.24 -48.80 6.23
N LEU A 77 -3.73 -47.62 6.61
CA LEU A 77 -4.17 -46.59 5.70
C LEU A 77 -3.03 -46.06 4.84
N ALA A 78 -1.84 -45.82 5.41
CA ALA A 78 -0.68 -45.39 4.65
C ALA A 78 -0.23 -46.39 3.58
N LYS A 79 -0.34 -47.69 3.87
CA LYS A 79 -0.07 -48.77 2.86
C LYS A 79 -1.09 -48.71 1.72
N ARG A 80 -2.38 -48.43 2.01
CA ARG A 80 -3.45 -48.34 1.00
C ARG A 80 -3.26 -47.05 0.16
N ILE A 81 -2.92 -45.92 0.78
CA ILE A 81 -2.65 -44.66 0.11
C ILE A 81 -1.53 -44.81 -0.93
N ARG A 82 -0.44 -45.50 -0.59
CA ARG A 82 0.65 -45.79 -1.53
C ARG A 82 0.22 -46.65 -2.75
N ARG A 83 -0.89 -47.40 -2.64
CA ARG A 83 -1.50 -48.14 -3.74
C ARG A 83 -2.49 -47.29 -4.55
N GLY A 84 -2.66 -46.02 -4.21
CA GLY A 84 -3.55 -45.07 -4.91
C GLY A 84 -4.98 -45.03 -4.38
N ASP A 85 -5.26 -45.59 -3.20
CA ASP A 85 -6.61 -45.57 -2.62
C ASP A 85 -6.99 -44.17 -2.10
N LYS A 86 -7.87 -43.51 -2.85
CA LYS A 86 -8.36 -42.14 -2.51
C LYS A 86 -9.22 -42.16 -1.25
N ALA A 87 -10.06 -43.17 -1.04
CA ALA A 87 -10.92 -43.27 0.14
C ALA A 87 -10.10 -43.39 1.43
N ALA A 88 -9.02 -44.18 1.41
CA ALA A 88 -8.08 -44.28 2.53
C ALA A 88 -7.38 -42.94 2.81
N ARG A 89 -7.00 -42.20 1.76
CA ARG A 89 -6.41 -40.86 1.89
C ARG A 89 -7.39 -39.87 2.57
N ASP A 90 -8.61 -39.81 2.08
CA ASP A 90 -9.62 -38.90 2.59
C ASP A 90 -9.99 -39.21 4.04
N HIS A 91 -10.04 -40.52 4.41
CA HIS A 91 -10.27 -40.95 5.78
C HIS A 91 -9.13 -40.51 6.70
N MET A 92 -7.87 -40.71 6.29
CA MET A 92 -6.69 -40.31 7.06
C MET A 92 -6.60 -38.78 7.25
N ILE A 93 -6.97 -37.98 6.23
CA ILE A 93 -7.04 -36.53 6.33
C ILE A 93 -8.14 -36.13 7.32
N LYS A 94 -9.39 -36.62 7.16
CA LYS A 94 -10.52 -36.28 8.01
C LYS A 94 -10.26 -36.55 9.49
N ALA A 95 -9.64 -37.70 9.82
CA ALA A 95 -9.32 -38.06 11.19
C ALA A 95 -8.27 -37.12 11.85
N ASN A 96 -7.44 -36.46 11.04
CA ASN A 96 -6.37 -35.56 11.53
C ASN A 96 -6.67 -34.07 11.40
N LEU A 97 -7.87 -33.64 10.96
CA LEU A 97 -8.25 -32.22 10.89
C LEU A 97 -8.22 -31.52 12.25
N ARG A 98 -8.50 -32.25 13.35
CA ARG A 98 -8.41 -31.73 14.71
C ARG A 98 -6.99 -31.29 15.07
N LEU A 99 -5.96 -31.96 14.58
CA LEU A 99 -4.56 -31.58 14.77
C LEU A 99 -4.26 -30.24 14.08
N VAL A 100 -4.81 -30.01 12.89
CA VAL A 100 -4.66 -28.72 12.17
C VAL A 100 -5.24 -27.59 12.98
N VAL A 101 -6.47 -27.75 13.50
CA VAL A 101 -7.10 -26.72 14.34
C VAL A 101 -6.25 -26.38 15.56
N LYS A 102 -5.75 -27.41 16.26
CA LYS A 102 -4.88 -27.22 17.43
C LYS A 102 -3.64 -26.39 17.07
N ILE A 103 -2.98 -26.69 15.97
CA ILE A 103 -1.79 -25.96 15.52
C ILE A 103 -2.15 -24.56 15.03
N ALA A 104 -3.27 -24.39 14.29
CA ALA A 104 -3.70 -23.09 13.79
C ALA A 104 -4.04 -22.10 14.92
N MET A 105 -4.55 -22.59 16.05
CA MET A 105 -4.82 -21.78 17.23
C MET A 105 -3.56 -21.09 17.80
N ASP A 106 -2.39 -21.72 17.68
CA ASP A 106 -1.11 -21.14 18.12
C ASP A 106 -0.71 -19.94 17.25
N TYR A 107 -1.29 -19.81 16.04
CA TYR A 107 -1.02 -18.74 15.08
C TYR A 107 -2.18 -17.76 14.92
N LYS A 108 -3.19 -17.85 15.79
CA LYS A 108 -4.30 -16.89 15.83
C LYS A 108 -3.76 -15.48 16.10
N ASP A 109 -4.39 -14.47 15.50
CA ASP A 109 -4.10 -13.04 15.66
C ASP A 109 -2.76 -12.57 15.03
N PHE A 110 -2.13 -13.38 14.19
CA PHE A 110 -0.92 -12.99 13.47
C PHE A 110 -1.17 -12.34 12.10
N GLY A 111 -2.40 -11.87 11.86
CA GLY A 111 -2.75 -11.12 10.65
C GLY A 111 -3.53 -11.90 9.60
N LEU A 112 -3.93 -13.14 9.89
CA LEU A 112 -4.89 -13.91 9.11
C LEU A 112 -6.02 -14.43 9.98
N PRO A 113 -7.28 -14.49 9.47
CA PRO A 113 -8.41 -15.10 10.15
C PRO A 113 -8.13 -16.58 10.48
N LEU A 114 -8.67 -17.08 11.58
CA LEU A 114 -8.44 -18.46 12.02
C LEU A 114 -8.90 -19.50 10.98
N LEU A 115 -10.02 -19.25 10.30
CA LEU A 115 -10.51 -20.16 9.25
C LEU A 115 -9.55 -20.27 8.06
N ASP A 116 -8.89 -19.17 7.69
CA ASP A 116 -7.89 -19.17 6.62
C ASP A 116 -6.62 -19.90 7.05
N LEU A 117 -6.20 -19.73 8.32
CA LEU A 117 -5.07 -20.48 8.89
C LEU A 117 -5.36 -22.00 8.91
N ILE A 118 -6.60 -22.39 9.24
CA ILE A 118 -7.03 -23.80 9.20
C ILE A 118 -6.99 -24.29 7.75
N SER A 119 -7.50 -23.53 6.80
CA SER A 119 -7.51 -23.90 5.37
C SER A 119 -6.11 -24.12 4.82
N GLU A 120 -5.19 -23.21 5.09
CA GLU A 120 -3.78 -23.32 4.73
C GLU A 120 -3.08 -24.49 5.45
N GLY A 121 -3.43 -24.71 6.73
CA GLY A 121 -2.98 -25.86 7.50
C GLY A 121 -3.47 -27.19 6.92
N ASN A 122 -4.71 -27.25 6.44
CA ASN A 122 -5.27 -28.42 5.76
C ASN A 122 -4.50 -28.78 4.48
N ILE A 123 -4.06 -27.78 3.70
CA ILE A 123 -3.17 -27.98 2.54
C ILE A 123 -1.85 -28.63 3.00
N GLY A 124 -1.30 -28.17 4.12
CA GLY A 124 -0.12 -28.77 4.74
C GLY A 124 -0.36 -30.23 5.15
N LEU A 125 -1.50 -30.53 5.79
CA LEU A 125 -1.88 -31.90 6.17
C LEU A 125 -2.02 -32.84 4.96
N VAL A 126 -2.66 -32.39 3.87
CA VAL A 126 -2.79 -33.17 2.64
C VAL A 126 -1.41 -33.59 2.11
N LYS A 127 -0.47 -32.62 2.02
CA LYS A 127 0.91 -32.89 1.61
C LYS A 127 1.63 -33.87 2.54
N ALA A 128 1.37 -33.79 3.85
CA ALA A 128 1.94 -34.67 4.84
C ALA A 128 1.44 -36.12 4.64
N VAL A 129 0.13 -36.30 4.47
CA VAL A 129 -0.49 -37.63 4.26
C VAL A 129 0.03 -38.30 2.98
N GLU A 130 0.18 -37.57 1.89
CA GLU A 130 0.71 -38.08 0.63
C GLU A 130 2.18 -38.57 0.73
N ARG A 131 2.99 -37.88 1.58
CA ARG A 131 4.43 -38.15 1.72
C ARG A 131 4.79 -39.01 2.93
N PHE A 132 3.80 -39.35 3.75
CA PHE A 132 4.05 -40.13 4.98
C PHE A 132 4.55 -41.54 4.68
N ASP A 133 5.67 -41.94 5.35
CA ASP A 133 6.22 -43.27 5.30
C ASP A 133 6.20 -43.92 6.69
N PRO A 134 5.29 -44.89 6.93
CA PRO A 134 5.20 -45.58 8.22
C PRO A 134 6.44 -46.42 8.55
N ARG A 135 7.29 -46.78 7.55
CA ARG A 135 8.52 -47.55 7.77
C ARG A 135 9.56 -46.79 8.60
N LYS A 136 9.47 -45.47 8.65
CA LYS A 136 10.39 -44.61 9.42
C LYS A 136 10.08 -44.59 10.93
N GLY A 137 9.06 -45.32 11.41
CA GLY A 137 8.78 -45.57 12.82
C GLY A 137 8.19 -44.37 13.62
N GLY A 138 7.82 -43.26 12.95
CA GLY A 138 7.22 -42.08 13.57
C GLY A 138 5.69 -42.08 13.44
N LYS A 139 4.99 -41.40 14.41
CA LYS A 139 3.56 -41.13 14.31
C LYS A 139 3.30 -40.11 13.20
N LEU A 140 2.15 -40.26 12.50
CA LEU A 140 1.73 -39.29 11.52
C LEU A 140 1.67 -37.86 12.09
N SER A 141 1.16 -37.73 13.30
CA SER A 141 1.00 -36.43 13.97
C SER A 141 2.31 -35.63 14.09
N THR A 142 3.43 -36.30 14.38
CA THR A 142 4.75 -35.65 14.47
C THR A 142 5.25 -35.17 13.12
N TYR A 143 5.04 -35.98 12.08
CA TYR A 143 5.43 -35.65 10.70
C TYR A 143 4.50 -34.55 10.13
N ALA A 144 3.19 -34.68 10.28
CA ALA A 144 2.20 -33.74 9.79
C ALA A 144 2.32 -32.36 10.45
N ALA A 145 2.64 -32.30 11.75
CA ALA A 145 2.81 -31.03 12.45
C ALA A 145 3.85 -30.13 11.78
N TRP A 146 4.94 -30.68 11.26
CA TRP A 146 5.94 -29.90 10.53
C TRP A 146 5.37 -29.30 9.23
N TRP A 147 4.66 -30.09 8.43
CA TRP A 147 4.05 -29.64 7.19
C TRP A 147 2.94 -28.61 7.41
N ILE A 148 2.11 -28.82 8.44
CA ILE A 148 1.03 -27.90 8.83
C ILE A 148 1.65 -26.56 9.24
N LYS A 149 2.63 -26.56 10.17
CA LYS A 149 3.33 -25.33 10.61
C LYS A 149 4.02 -24.63 9.44
N GLN A 150 4.65 -25.37 8.53
CA GLN A 150 5.32 -24.80 7.36
C GLN A 150 4.32 -24.12 6.41
N SER A 151 3.17 -24.77 6.14
CA SER A 151 2.12 -24.19 5.29
C SER A 151 1.55 -22.92 5.90
N ILE A 152 1.20 -22.95 7.18
CA ILE A 152 0.68 -21.77 7.93
C ILE A 152 1.70 -20.62 7.93
N LYS A 153 2.98 -20.88 8.25
CA LYS A 153 4.04 -19.86 8.23
C LYS A 153 4.22 -19.24 6.85
N ARG A 154 4.17 -20.06 5.79
CA ARG A 154 4.26 -19.58 4.41
C ARG A 154 3.05 -18.72 4.03
N ALA A 155 1.84 -19.11 4.43
CA ALA A 155 0.63 -18.33 4.22
C ALA A 155 0.70 -16.98 4.95
N LEU A 156 1.12 -16.96 6.22
CA LEU A 156 1.34 -15.74 6.97
C LEU A 156 2.36 -14.82 6.31
N ALA A 157 3.48 -15.36 5.85
CA ALA A 157 4.49 -14.54 5.16
C ALA A 157 3.96 -13.91 3.86
N ASN A 158 3.04 -14.59 3.16
CA ASN A 158 2.51 -14.15 1.87
C ASN A 158 1.29 -13.26 1.95
N GLN A 159 0.43 -13.44 2.97
CA GLN A 159 -0.94 -12.91 3.00
C GLN A 159 -1.25 -12.03 4.23
N SER A 160 -0.42 -12.06 5.29
CA SER A 160 -0.72 -11.35 6.55
C SER A 160 -0.58 -9.83 6.47
N LYS A 161 0.01 -9.30 5.41
CA LYS A 161 0.26 -7.87 5.24
C LYS A 161 -0.54 -7.30 4.08
N THR A 162 -1.13 -6.12 4.25
CA THR A 162 -1.84 -5.36 3.21
C THR A 162 -0.91 -5.08 2.01
N ILE A 163 0.32 -4.67 2.28
CA ILE A 163 1.36 -4.54 1.26
C ILE A 163 2.23 -5.79 1.33
N ARG A 164 2.08 -6.68 0.34
CA ARG A 164 2.82 -7.94 0.28
C ARG A 164 4.33 -7.71 0.24
N LEU A 165 5.05 -8.41 1.10
CA LEU A 165 6.50 -8.45 1.11
C LEU A 165 7.04 -9.80 0.61
N PRO A 166 8.20 -9.82 -0.07
CA PRO A 166 8.90 -11.07 -0.37
C PRO A 166 9.27 -11.83 0.91
N VAL A 167 9.18 -13.16 0.89
CA VAL A 167 9.42 -14.02 2.06
C VAL A 167 10.78 -13.77 2.71
N HIS A 168 11.83 -13.58 1.90
CA HIS A 168 13.18 -13.30 2.43
C HIS A 168 13.30 -11.98 3.20
N LEU A 169 12.44 -10.96 2.90
CA LEU A 169 12.37 -9.73 3.69
C LEU A 169 11.60 -9.96 4.99
N VAL A 170 10.53 -10.74 4.95
CA VAL A 170 9.78 -11.14 6.15
C VAL A 170 10.69 -11.88 7.12
N ASP A 171 11.53 -12.80 6.65
CA ASP A 171 12.50 -13.53 7.47
C ASP A 171 13.56 -12.59 8.08
N LYS A 172 14.07 -11.62 7.30
CA LYS A 172 15.02 -10.62 7.80
C LYS A 172 14.41 -9.72 8.87
N ILE A 173 13.19 -9.21 8.64
CA ILE A 173 12.45 -8.40 9.62
C ILE A 173 12.21 -9.20 10.89
N SER A 174 11.83 -10.46 10.76
CA SER A 174 11.64 -11.40 11.85
C SER A 174 12.90 -11.59 12.69
N LYS A 175 14.04 -11.82 12.03
CA LYS A 175 15.34 -11.96 12.68
C LYS A 175 15.73 -10.66 13.39
N MET A 176 15.50 -9.49 12.76
CA MET A 176 15.78 -8.19 13.34
C MET A 176 14.94 -7.95 14.63
N ARG A 177 13.63 -8.25 14.60
CA ARG A 177 12.76 -8.09 15.77
C ARG A 177 13.15 -9.00 16.94
N LYS A 178 13.47 -10.26 16.66
CA LYS A 178 13.98 -11.18 17.69
C LYS A 178 15.24 -10.64 18.35
N MET A 179 16.18 -10.14 17.55
CA MET A 179 17.41 -9.57 18.05
C MET A 179 17.15 -8.30 18.86
N ALA A 180 16.23 -7.43 18.38
CA ALA A 180 15.81 -6.24 19.10
C ALA A 180 15.25 -6.57 20.49
N MET A 181 14.43 -7.62 20.60
CA MET A 181 13.86 -8.09 21.86
C MET A 181 14.95 -8.58 22.84
N VAL A 182 15.89 -9.39 22.37
CA VAL A 182 17.00 -9.90 23.18
C VAL A 182 17.90 -8.76 23.67
N ILE A 183 18.18 -7.78 22.82
CA ILE A 183 19.01 -6.63 23.20
C ILE A 183 18.23 -5.74 24.18
N SER A 184 16.94 -5.52 23.95
CA SER A 184 16.07 -4.75 24.85
C SER A 184 15.99 -5.36 26.24
N GLU A 185 15.88 -6.69 26.35
CA GLU A 185 15.94 -7.39 27.65
C GLU A 185 17.28 -7.20 28.37
N ARG A 186 18.38 -7.18 27.61
CA ARG A 186 19.73 -7.00 28.15
C ARG A 186 20.02 -5.56 28.57
N LEU A 187 19.53 -4.56 27.80
CA LEU A 187 19.81 -3.14 28.02
C LEU A 187 18.76 -2.43 28.89
N GLY A 188 17.56 -3.00 29.05
CA GLY A 188 16.42 -2.35 29.72
C GLY A 188 15.81 -1.18 28.91
N ARG A 189 16.20 -1.01 27.65
CA ARG A 189 15.69 0.01 26.71
C ARG A 189 15.63 -0.52 25.29
N GLU A 190 14.93 0.17 24.41
CA GLU A 190 14.96 -0.16 22.99
C GLU A 190 16.36 0.04 22.38
N PRO A 191 16.83 -0.91 21.54
CA PRO A 191 18.13 -0.83 20.90
C PRO A 191 18.15 0.23 19.77
N THR A 192 19.27 0.91 19.65
CA THR A 192 19.51 1.83 18.53
C THR A 192 19.76 1.06 17.23
N ASP A 193 19.64 1.76 16.08
CA ASP A 193 19.89 1.14 14.77
C ASP A 193 21.35 0.67 14.61
N GLU A 194 22.28 1.34 15.27
CA GLU A 194 23.70 0.98 15.29
C GLU A 194 23.96 -0.31 16.09
N GLU A 195 23.34 -0.45 17.24
CA GLU A 195 23.44 -1.65 18.09
C GLU A 195 22.85 -2.87 17.36
N LEU A 196 21.69 -2.69 16.69
CA LEU A 196 21.09 -3.74 15.86
C LEU A 196 21.95 -4.10 14.66
N ALA A 197 22.58 -3.11 14.02
CA ALA A 197 23.43 -3.30 12.86
C ALA A 197 24.68 -4.11 13.23
N MET A 198 25.30 -3.83 14.37
CA MET A 198 26.45 -4.57 14.89
C MET A 198 26.12 -6.02 15.18
N GLU A 199 25.03 -6.28 15.90
CA GLU A 199 24.63 -7.64 16.29
C GLU A 199 24.18 -8.49 15.08
N LEU A 200 23.48 -7.87 14.11
CA LEU A 200 23.02 -8.54 12.89
C LEU A 200 24.09 -8.60 11.79
N GLN A 201 25.22 -7.93 11.96
CA GLN A 201 26.30 -7.81 10.97
C GLN A 201 25.82 -7.27 9.61
N ILE A 202 24.94 -6.25 9.65
CA ILE A 202 24.41 -5.57 8.45
C ILE A 202 24.61 -4.06 8.57
N PRO A 203 24.71 -3.32 7.45
CA PRO A 203 24.80 -1.86 7.49
C PRO A 203 23.59 -1.21 8.16
N THR A 204 23.79 -0.10 8.88
CA THR A 204 22.73 0.68 9.55
C THR A 204 21.65 1.15 8.59
N SER A 205 22.00 1.51 7.35
CA SER A 205 21.06 1.87 6.30
C SER A 205 20.06 0.74 5.96
N LYS A 206 20.52 -0.52 6.01
CA LYS A 206 19.64 -1.68 5.82
C LYS A 206 18.73 -1.90 7.01
N VAL A 207 19.16 -1.63 8.24
CA VAL A 207 18.32 -1.71 9.45
C VAL A 207 17.19 -0.68 9.36
N ALA A 208 17.54 0.59 9.05
CA ALA A 208 16.55 1.65 8.85
C ALA A 208 15.54 1.30 7.75
N HIS A 209 16.00 0.77 6.62
CA HIS A 209 15.10 0.29 5.55
C HIS A 209 14.19 -0.85 6.01
N LEU A 210 14.70 -1.86 6.75
CA LEU A 210 13.87 -2.95 7.27
C LEU A 210 12.84 -2.44 8.29
N LYS A 211 13.17 -1.45 9.12
CA LYS A 211 12.23 -0.80 10.03
C LYS A 211 11.13 -0.08 9.25
N SER A 212 11.45 0.74 8.26
CA SER A 212 10.46 1.48 7.45
C SER A 212 9.50 0.55 6.71
N VAL A 213 10.00 -0.54 6.12
CA VAL A 213 9.19 -1.55 5.42
C VAL A 213 8.36 -2.41 6.40
N SER A 214 8.75 -2.51 7.67
CA SER A 214 8.04 -3.30 8.67
C SER A 214 6.77 -2.63 9.21
N VAL A 215 6.62 -1.31 9.01
CA VAL A 215 5.45 -0.53 9.46
C VAL A 215 4.17 -1.08 8.82
N ARG A 216 3.11 -1.18 9.63
CA ARG A 216 1.77 -1.55 9.13
C ARG A 216 1.01 -0.29 8.75
N PRO A 217 0.29 -0.28 7.60
CA PRO A 217 -0.61 0.81 7.28
C PRO A 217 -1.73 0.90 8.32
N ALA A 218 -2.08 2.12 8.71
CA ALA A 218 -3.27 2.38 9.51
C ALA A 218 -4.53 2.36 8.63
N SER A 219 -5.69 2.07 9.22
CA SER A 219 -6.96 2.19 8.51
C SER A 219 -7.34 3.67 8.35
N LEU A 220 -7.80 4.04 7.17
CA LEU A 220 -8.37 5.37 6.93
C LEU A 220 -9.75 5.54 7.59
N ASP A 221 -10.44 4.44 7.85
CA ASP A 221 -11.74 4.44 8.55
C ASP A 221 -11.60 4.42 10.08
N ALA A 222 -10.36 4.41 10.60
CA ALA A 222 -10.13 4.48 12.02
C ALA A 222 -10.64 5.82 12.59
N PRO A 223 -11.44 5.82 13.69
CA PRO A 223 -11.90 7.04 14.33
C PRO A 223 -10.71 7.79 14.96
N VAL A 224 -10.72 9.11 14.88
CA VAL A 224 -9.72 9.99 15.49
C VAL A 224 -10.31 10.58 16.75
N GLY A 225 -10.05 9.97 17.91
CA GLY A 225 -10.56 10.41 19.21
C GLY A 225 -11.34 9.31 19.93
N GLU A 226 -11.69 9.55 21.21
CA GLU A 226 -12.41 8.61 22.06
C GLU A 226 -13.94 8.71 21.91
N ASP A 227 -14.46 9.80 21.30
CA ASP A 227 -15.88 10.00 21.10
C ASP A 227 -16.35 9.28 19.83
N GLY A 228 -17.39 8.43 19.95
CA GLY A 228 -17.92 7.58 18.87
C GLY A 228 -18.49 8.33 17.66
N ASP A 229 -18.56 9.65 17.67
CA ASP A 229 -19.00 10.53 16.57
C ASP A 229 -17.84 11.35 15.99
N SER A 230 -16.59 10.90 16.22
CA SER A 230 -15.38 11.57 15.77
C SER A 230 -15.11 11.29 14.29
N ALA A 231 -14.56 12.31 13.59
CA ALA A 231 -14.14 12.20 12.19
C ALA A 231 -13.20 11.01 11.98
N THR A 232 -13.29 10.38 10.82
CA THR A 232 -12.36 9.30 10.43
C THR A 232 -11.00 9.89 10.01
N PHE A 233 -9.94 9.10 10.14
CA PHE A 233 -8.61 9.52 9.70
C PHE A 233 -8.59 9.92 8.22
N GLY A 234 -9.40 9.24 7.38
CA GLY A 234 -9.53 9.54 5.96
C GLY A 234 -10.12 10.92 5.64
N GLU A 235 -10.95 11.48 6.53
CA GLU A 235 -11.52 12.82 6.35
C GLU A 235 -10.51 13.95 6.65
N ILE A 236 -9.50 13.65 7.46
CA ILE A 236 -8.44 14.61 7.84
C ILE A 236 -7.33 14.64 6.78
N VAL A 237 -7.10 13.53 6.08
CA VAL A 237 -6.06 13.47 5.05
C VAL A 237 -6.49 14.27 3.83
N GLY A 238 -5.84 15.42 3.59
CA GLY A 238 -6.06 16.26 2.42
C GLY A 238 -5.52 15.63 1.14
N ASP A 239 -6.15 15.96 0.01
CA ASP A 239 -5.63 15.60 -1.31
C ASP A 239 -4.62 16.67 -1.77
N GLU A 240 -3.31 16.32 -1.72
CA GLU A 240 -2.22 17.21 -2.16
C GLU A 240 -2.21 17.42 -3.68
N SER A 241 -2.85 16.53 -4.44
CA SER A 241 -2.93 16.65 -5.92
C SER A 241 -4.15 17.42 -6.40
N ALA A 242 -5.08 17.74 -5.52
CA ALA A 242 -6.26 18.53 -5.85
C ALA A 242 -5.86 19.98 -6.15
N THR A 243 -6.11 20.43 -7.38
CA THR A 243 -5.91 21.82 -7.78
C THR A 243 -6.92 22.72 -7.04
N SER A 244 -6.43 23.75 -6.39
CA SER A 244 -7.33 24.68 -5.69
C SER A 244 -8.28 25.40 -6.67
N PRO A 245 -9.51 25.74 -6.23
CA PRO A 245 -10.42 26.53 -7.07
C PRO A 245 -9.78 27.84 -7.56
N TYR A 246 -8.92 28.44 -6.74
CA TYR A 246 -8.17 29.64 -7.10
C TYR A 246 -7.18 29.39 -8.24
N GLU A 247 -6.42 28.29 -8.19
CA GLU A 247 -5.48 27.91 -9.27
C GLU A 247 -6.22 27.60 -10.57
N ASN A 248 -7.36 26.92 -10.49
CA ASN A 248 -8.23 26.69 -11.65
C ASN A 248 -8.74 27.98 -12.28
N LEU A 249 -9.18 28.94 -11.44
CA LEU A 249 -9.63 30.25 -11.90
C LEU A 249 -8.48 31.05 -12.51
N ARG A 250 -7.31 31.04 -11.85
CA ARG A 250 -6.10 31.68 -12.35
C ARG A 250 -5.68 31.11 -13.71
N GLY A 251 -5.71 29.78 -13.88
CA GLY A 251 -5.41 29.12 -15.13
C GLY A 251 -6.40 29.53 -16.26
N LYS A 252 -7.69 29.57 -15.95
CA LYS A 252 -8.73 30.04 -16.91
C LYS A 252 -8.52 31.48 -17.31
N ASN A 253 -8.28 32.38 -16.36
CA ASN A 253 -8.02 33.79 -16.65
C ASN A 253 -6.75 33.97 -17.49
N LEU A 254 -5.66 33.24 -17.14
CA LEU A 254 -4.43 33.27 -17.92
C LEU A 254 -4.66 32.82 -19.37
N ASN A 255 -5.46 31.77 -19.58
CA ASN A 255 -5.81 31.31 -20.92
C ASN A 255 -6.62 32.36 -21.70
N LEU A 256 -7.60 33.01 -21.08
CA LEU A 256 -8.37 34.10 -21.69
C LEU A 256 -7.48 35.29 -22.07
N ASP A 257 -6.60 35.71 -21.17
CA ASP A 257 -5.63 36.79 -21.43
C ASP A 257 -4.68 36.40 -22.58
N LEU A 258 -4.21 35.15 -22.61
CA LEU A 258 -3.34 34.66 -23.69
C LEU A 258 -4.06 34.68 -25.04
N HIS A 259 -5.31 34.21 -25.11
CA HIS A 259 -6.11 34.29 -26.35
C HIS A 259 -6.34 35.75 -26.78
N SER A 260 -6.66 36.64 -25.86
CA SER A 260 -6.85 38.05 -26.17
C SER A 260 -5.58 38.72 -26.70
N MET A 261 -4.40 38.35 -26.13
CA MET A 261 -3.10 38.81 -26.63
C MET A 261 -2.79 38.31 -28.04
N VAL A 262 -3.10 37.03 -28.31
CA VAL A 262 -2.92 36.44 -29.65
C VAL A 262 -3.84 37.10 -30.66
N ASP A 263 -5.09 37.43 -30.27
CA ASP A 263 -6.06 38.11 -31.13
C ASP A 263 -5.67 39.56 -31.44
N SER A 264 -4.86 40.18 -30.61
CA SER A 264 -4.32 41.55 -30.82
C SER A 264 -3.15 41.60 -31.85
N LEU A 265 -2.60 40.43 -32.24
CA LEU A 265 -1.54 40.34 -33.26
C LEU A 265 -2.09 40.48 -34.68
N ASP A 266 -1.19 40.73 -35.66
CA ASP A 266 -1.54 40.65 -37.06
C ASP A 266 -2.05 39.26 -37.42
N LYS A 267 -3.06 39.16 -38.31
CA LYS A 267 -3.70 37.87 -38.69
C LYS A 267 -2.71 36.76 -39.03
N ARG A 268 -1.63 37.08 -39.74
CA ARG A 268 -0.59 36.11 -40.08
C ARG A 268 0.26 35.66 -38.89
N GLU A 269 0.62 36.61 -38.03
CA GLU A 269 1.37 36.33 -36.78
C GLU A 269 0.54 35.49 -35.81
N ALA A 270 -0.72 35.84 -35.61
CA ALA A 270 -1.65 35.10 -34.76
C ALA A 270 -1.83 33.65 -35.21
N GLU A 271 -1.99 33.43 -36.53
CA GLU A 271 -2.18 32.09 -37.09
C GLU A 271 -0.91 31.23 -36.98
N ILE A 272 0.28 31.84 -37.17
CA ILE A 272 1.56 31.16 -36.94
C ILE A 272 1.70 30.74 -35.48
N ILE A 273 1.41 31.62 -34.52
CA ILE A 273 1.48 31.31 -33.08
C ILE A 273 0.49 30.20 -32.69
N ARG A 274 -0.77 30.29 -33.15
CA ARG A 274 -1.79 29.24 -32.88
C ARG A 274 -1.36 27.88 -33.39
N MET A 275 -0.84 27.81 -34.62
CA MET A 275 -0.36 26.54 -35.21
C MET A 275 0.90 26.02 -34.51
N ARG A 276 1.82 26.93 -34.14
CA ARG A 276 3.09 26.55 -33.52
C ARG A 276 2.92 25.96 -32.16
N PHE A 277 2.02 26.56 -31.32
CA PHE A 277 1.79 26.19 -29.95
C PHE A 277 0.48 25.40 -29.71
N GLY A 278 -0.26 25.08 -30.79
CA GLY A 278 -1.47 24.26 -30.69
C GLY A 278 -2.62 24.92 -29.91
N LEU A 279 -2.71 26.25 -29.86
CA LEU A 279 -3.67 26.98 -29.04
C LEU A 279 -5.15 26.72 -29.34
N ASP A 280 -5.45 26.26 -30.58
CA ASP A 280 -6.81 25.93 -31.01
C ASP A 280 -7.18 24.46 -30.77
N GLY A 281 -6.50 23.78 -29.83
CA GLY A 281 -6.71 22.35 -29.54
C GLY A 281 -6.15 21.41 -30.60
N ARG A 282 -5.33 21.89 -31.52
CA ARG A 282 -4.60 21.10 -32.52
C ARG A 282 -3.23 20.69 -31.95
N SER A 283 -2.60 19.71 -32.61
CA SER A 283 -1.21 19.34 -32.29
C SER A 283 -0.26 20.48 -32.69
N GLU A 284 0.78 20.70 -31.90
CA GLU A 284 1.87 21.62 -32.18
C GLU A 284 2.56 21.26 -33.48
N LEU A 285 2.82 22.29 -34.34
CA LEU A 285 3.51 22.10 -35.60
C LEU A 285 4.95 22.62 -35.53
N THR A 286 5.86 21.99 -36.24
CA THR A 286 7.25 22.43 -36.36
C THR A 286 7.35 23.69 -37.26
N LEU A 287 8.44 24.45 -37.10
CA LEU A 287 8.68 25.65 -37.94
C LEU A 287 8.69 25.33 -39.44
N GLU A 288 9.10 24.13 -39.80
CA GLU A 288 9.15 23.68 -41.18
C GLU A 288 7.76 23.36 -41.74
N GLU A 289 6.92 22.69 -40.96
CA GLU A 289 5.53 22.39 -41.31
C GLU A 289 4.69 23.66 -41.45
N VAL A 290 4.85 24.60 -40.50
CA VAL A 290 4.23 25.93 -40.63
C VAL A 290 4.74 26.65 -41.88
N GLY A 291 6.07 26.59 -42.16
CA GLY A 291 6.65 27.20 -43.35
C GLY A 291 6.07 26.64 -44.64
N ARG A 292 5.88 25.34 -44.76
CA ARG A 292 5.21 24.68 -45.90
C ARG A 292 3.77 25.18 -46.07
N ARG A 293 3.05 25.41 -44.96
CA ARG A 293 1.63 25.83 -45.02
C ARG A 293 1.47 27.28 -45.49
N PHE A 294 2.44 28.15 -45.15
CA PHE A 294 2.45 29.57 -45.54
C PHE A 294 3.29 29.85 -46.80
N ASN A 295 3.86 28.83 -47.45
CA ASN A 295 4.78 28.95 -48.58
C ASN A 295 5.98 29.89 -48.32
N VAL A 296 6.56 29.81 -47.11
CA VAL A 296 7.73 30.61 -46.73
C VAL A 296 8.80 29.72 -46.12
N THR A 297 10.03 30.23 -46.07
CA THR A 297 11.16 29.49 -45.47
C THR A 297 11.02 29.35 -43.95
N ARG A 298 11.58 28.27 -43.42
CA ARG A 298 11.68 28.02 -41.96
C ARG A 298 12.21 29.26 -41.22
N GLU A 299 13.26 29.90 -41.73
CA GLU A 299 13.87 31.06 -41.08
C GLU A 299 12.92 32.26 -41.05
N ARG A 300 12.10 32.46 -42.10
CA ARG A 300 11.09 33.52 -42.11
C ARG A 300 10.00 33.29 -41.07
N ILE A 301 9.57 32.05 -40.87
CA ILE A 301 8.63 31.73 -39.78
C ILE A 301 9.27 32.00 -38.43
N ARG A 302 10.54 31.64 -38.18
CA ARG A 302 11.26 31.92 -36.96
C ARG A 302 11.34 33.43 -36.67
N GLN A 303 11.56 34.25 -37.65
CA GLN A 303 11.57 35.70 -37.52
C GLN A 303 10.18 36.26 -37.15
N LEU A 304 9.11 35.76 -37.78
CA LEU A 304 7.75 36.17 -37.49
C LEU A 304 7.33 35.71 -36.08
N GLU A 305 7.68 34.48 -35.66
CA GLU A 305 7.47 34.01 -34.31
C GLU A 305 8.17 34.92 -33.25
N TYR A 306 9.43 35.26 -33.49
CA TYR A 306 10.18 36.15 -32.60
C TYR A 306 9.53 37.54 -32.47
N ILE A 307 9.07 38.12 -33.56
CA ILE A 307 8.38 39.41 -33.61
C ILE A 307 7.05 39.33 -32.84
N ALA A 308 6.25 38.28 -33.10
CA ALA A 308 4.98 38.05 -32.44
C ALA A 308 5.12 37.87 -30.91
N LEU A 309 6.06 37.02 -30.49
CA LEU A 309 6.35 36.83 -29.05
C LEU A 309 6.85 38.14 -28.40
N GLY A 310 7.63 38.94 -29.12
CA GLY A 310 8.06 40.27 -28.65
C GLY A 310 6.91 41.26 -28.50
N LYS A 311 5.90 41.22 -29.38
CA LYS A 311 4.66 42.04 -29.25
C LYS A 311 3.83 41.54 -28.05
N MET A 312 3.66 40.21 -27.88
CA MET A 312 2.93 39.62 -26.75
C MET A 312 3.58 39.96 -25.41
N ARG A 313 4.91 39.86 -25.28
CA ARG A 313 5.62 40.25 -24.05
C ARG A 313 5.38 41.70 -23.67
N ARG A 314 5.40 42.62 -24.65
CA ARG A 314 5.10 44.04 -24.39
C ARG A 314 3.64 44.27 -23.98
N ALA A 315 2.70 43.53 -24.59
CA ALA A 315 1.29 43.59 -24.22
C ALA A 315 1.07 43.05 -22.79
N MET A 316 1.74 41.94 -22.44
CA MET A 316 1.69 41.38 -21.09
C MET A 316 2.22 42.33 -20.02
N ALA A 317 3.41 42.90 -20.24
CA ALA A 317 3.99 43.88 -19.31
C ALA A 317 3.12 45.14 -19.14
N LYS A 318 2.44 45.57 -20.21
CA LYS A 318 1.49 46.70 -20.11
C LYS A 318 0.25 46.31 -19.29
N ASN A 319 -0.30 45.11 -19.50
CA ASN A 319 -1.47 44.65 -18.74
C ASN A 319 -1.13 44.43 -17.27
N GLU A 320 0.07 43.87 -16.94
CA GLU A 320 0.52 43.74 -15.55
C GLU A 320 0.68 45.10 -14.85
N ALA A 321 1.26 46.09 -15.55
CA ALA A 321 1.40 47.41 -14.98
C ALA A 321 0.04 48.09 -14.69
N VAL A 322 -0.96 47.89 -15.56
CA VAL A 322 -2.32 48.40 -15.35
C VAL A 322 -3.03 47.65 -14.22
N ARG A 323 -2.93 46.31 -14.20
CA ARG A 323 -3.53 45.50 -13.12
C ARG A 323 -2.92 45.79 -11.75
N SER A 324 -1.60 45.98 -11.67
CA SER A 324 -0.96 46.32 -10.39
C SER A 324 -1.46 47.67 -9.80
N ALA A 325 -1.79 48.63 -10.64
CA ALA A 325 -2.35 49.89 -10.21
C ALA A 325 -3.81 49.76 -9.70
N ASP A 326 -4.63 48.99 -10.41
CA ASP A 326 -6.02 48.73 -10.03
C ASP A 326 -6.10 47.82 -8.77
N ASP A 327 -5.22 46.84 -8.63
CA ASP A 327 -5.15 45.97 -7.46
C ASP A 327 -4.75 46.75 -6.20
N VAL A 328 -3.79 47.67 -6.29
CA VAL A 328 -3.39 48.56 -5.18
C VAL A 328 -4.57 49.44 -4.74
N GLU A 329 -5.31 49.98 -5.72
CA GLU A 329 -6.49 50.82 -5.40
C GLU A 329 -7.63 49.99 -4.77
N GLN A 330 -7.81 48.73 -5.20
CA GLN A 330 -8.80 47.84 -4.60
C GLN A 330 -8.38 47.39 -3.18
N GLU A 331 -7.11 47.05 -2.95
CA GLU A 331 -6.58 46.75 -1.63
C GLU A 331 -6.73 47.91 -0.67
N ASP A 332 -6.45 49.14 -1.12
CA ASP A 332 -6.63 50.35 -0.30
C ASP A 332 -8.12 50.59 0.04
N ARG A 333 -9.03 50.35 -0.91
CA ARG A 333 -10.47 50.37 -0.66
C ARG A 333 -10.93 49.31 0.32
N GLN A 334 -10.38 48.11 0.22
CA GLN A 334 -10.69 47.01 1.16
C GLN A 334 -10.13 47.28 2.56
N ARG A 335 -8.90 47.77 2.67
CA ARG A 335 -8.32 48.20 3.96
C ARG A 335 -9.15 49.24 4.64
N LYS A 336 -9.58 50.32 3.92
CA LYS A 336 -10.47 51.37 4.45
C LYS A 336 -11.81 50.78 4.92
N ARG A 337 -12.41 49.84 4.18
CA ARG A 337 -13.65 49.15 4.59
C ARG A 337 -13.44 48.32 5.86
N MET A 338 -12.35 47.58 5.96
CA MET A 338 -12.05 46.75 7.15
C MET A 338 -11.79 47.64 8.38
N THR A 339 -11.16 48.79 8.23
CA THR A 339 -10.94 49.75 9.33
C THR A 339 -12.26 50.27 9.87
N VAL A 340 -13.18 50.67 8.98
CA VAL A 340 -14.52 51.15 9.37
C VAL A 340 -15.34 50.06 10.06
N ILE A 341 -15.26 48.81 9.57
CA ILE A 341 -15.93 47.66 10.19
C ILE A 341 -15.35 47.40 11.59
N LYS A 342 -14.03 47.48 11.74
CA LYS A 342 -13.35 47.26 13.01
C LYS A 342 -13.73 48.34 14.04
N GLU A 343 -13.73 49.60 13.65
CA GLU A 343 -14.20 50.73 14.49
C GLU A 343 -15.68 50.57 14.87
N PHE A 344 -16.53 50.08 13.95
CA PHE A 344 -17.95 49.87 14.23
C PHE A 344 -18.15 48.71 15.24
N ILE A 345 -17.38 47.64 15.14
CA ILE A 345 -17.42 46.50 16.08
C ILE A 345 -16.92 46.96 17.47
N GLU A 346 -15.82 47.69 17.52
CA GLU A 346 -15.28 48.24 18.77
C GLU A 346 -16.24 49.24 19.45
N SER A 347 -16.91 50.07 18.68
CA SER A 347 -17.94 51.01 19.20
C SER A 347 -19.18 50.30 19.76
N LYS A 348 -19.57 49.14 19.20
CA LYS A 348 -20.66 48.30 19.75
C LYS A 348 -20.22 47.46 20.95
N SER A 349 -19.01 46.94 20.97
CA SER A 349 -18.46 46.19 22.09
C SER A 349 -18.27 47.03 23.35
N GLY A 350 -17.89 48.34 23.18
CA GLY A 350 -17.75 49.28 24.29
C GLY A 350 -19.07 49.73 24.93
N LYS A 351 -20.23 49.58 24.25
CA LYS A 351 -21.54 49.95 24.80
C LYS A 351 -22.22 48.85 25.64
N ASN A 352 -21.83 47.57 25.46
CA ASN A 352 -22.41 46.45 26.20
C ASN A 352 -21.71 46.15 27.53
N GLY A 353 -20.63 46.88 27.88
CA GLY A 353 -19.90 46.72 29.15
C GLY A 353 -20.32 47.69 30.29
N ARG A 354 -21.38 48.52 30.09
CA ARG A 354 -21.78 49.53 31.08
C ARG A 354 -23.19 49.40 31.66
N THR A 355 -23.90 48.31 31.46
CA THR A 355 -25.19 48.03 32.11
C THR A 355 -25.14 46.76 32.89
N GLY A 356 -24.48 46.77 34.05
CA GLY A 356 -24.38 45.62 34.94
C GLY A 356 -23.67 45.93 36.24
N SER A 357 -23.98 47.08 36.88
CA SER A 357 -23.64 47.31 38.29
C SER A 357 -24.64 48.31 38.86
N ASN A 358 -25.72 47.79 39.36
CA ASN A 358 -26.45 48.32 40.50
C ASN A 358 -27.26 47.18 41.09
#